data_93cacfa950859c8c4d7ba10859abf462
#
_entry.id   93cacfa950859c8c4d7ba10859abf462
#
_cell.length_a   1.000
_cell.length_b   1.000
_cell.length_c   1.000
_cell.angle_alpha   90.00
_cell.angle_beta   90.00
_cell.angle_gamma   90.00
#
_symmetry.space_group_name_H-M   'P 1'
#
loop_
_entity.id
_entity.type
_entity.pdbx_description
1 polymer ?
#
loop_
_entity_poly.entity_id
_entity_poly.type
_entity_poly.pdbx_seq_one_letter_code
_entity_poly.pdbx_strand_id
1 'polypeptide(L)'
;MTRDELIDHVRHGVQIRGAECRGWDLRGLDLSGALWDNVDFTGANFQGANLAGSVISHCRMGECDFSEGSAGKIQFYRCRLEQADFTRVFLEEAGFVESHLQQADLSGANLDRATFFRSDLTQTRFATQRMDRATVAESKLAHTDFSGAVLSFVTMYKLDLSSAVFADMQADSAVFLECDLTRQAFAGLTLQRCQFTDSKLDDADFRKATLTQSNFKGASLRNADFSGAVAAQTIFAEADLFNANCRGGRFEQSIWVDAKLQHTAFEDASMPLSVFHRARANEALFRRADLQDADFSYADLSGADMSGAHFFRTRFHRAIQQGIRFSARGGIIENDPELHKAQAWSGDSA
;
A
#
# COMPACT_ATOMS: atom_id res chain seq x y z
N MET A 1 43.35 -16.29 -0.33
CA MET A 1 42.44 -17.12 -1.18
C MET A 1 42.56 -16.61 -2.60
N THR A 2 42.66 -17.49 -3.57
CA THR A 2 42.61 -17.16 -5.01
C THR A 2 41.18 -17.31 -5.53
N ARG A 3 40.92 -16.81 -6.78
CA ARG A 3 39.63 -16.98 -7.44
C ARG A 3 39.28 -18.45 -7.68
N ASP A 4 40.28 -19.25 -8.09
CA ASP A 4 40.08 -20.70 -8.34
C ASP A 4 39.77 -21.48 -7.05
N GLU A 5 40.42 -21.13 -5.93
CA GLU A 5 40.11 -21.68 -4.61
C GLU A 5 38.68 -21.31 -4.18
N LEU A 6 38.20 -20.07 -4.46
CA LEU A 6 36.81 -19.67 -4.16
C LEU A 6 35.82 -20.53 -4.94
N ILE A 7 36.08 -20.72 -6.26
CA ILE A 7 35.22 -21.54 -7.12
C ILE A 7 35.18 -22.99 -6.63
N ASP A 8 36.35 -23.53 -6.26
CA ASP A 8 36.44 -24.91 -5.76
C ASP A 8 35.68 -25.09 -4.44
N HIS A 9 35.80 -24.13 -3.50
CA HIS A 9 35.06 -24.14 -2.27
C HIS A 9 33.54 -24.11 -2.49
N VAL A 10 33.08 -23.25 -3.42
CA VAL A 10 31.63 -23.17 -3.76
C VAL A 10 31.14 -24.51 -4.30
N ARG A 11 31.86 -25.12 -5.25
CA ARG A 11 31.50 -26.42 -5.85
C ARG A 11 31.40 -27.55 -4.84
N HIS A 12 32.19 -27.50 -3.78
CA HIS A 12 32.18 -28.51 -2.72
C HIS A 12 31.31 -28.13 -1.52
N GLY A 13 30.54 -27.03 -1.58
CA GLY A 13 29.69 -26.55 -0.49
C GLY A 13 30.47 -26.13 0.77
N VAL A 14 31.73 -25.74 0.59
CA VAL A 14 32.59 -25.30 1.71
C VAL A 14 32.28 -23.83 2.02
N GLN A 15 32.00 -23.56 3.29
CA GLN A 15 31.78 -22.20 3.75
C GLN A 15 33.08 -21.37 3.69
N ILE A 16 32.99 -20.19 3.08
CA ILE A 16 34.10 -19.23 3.03
C ILE A 16 33.87 -18.16 4.08
N ARG A 17 34.89 -17.90 4.92
CA ARG A 17 34.83 -16.91 6.00
C ARG A 17 36.03 -15.95 5.96
N GLY A 18 35.75 -14.66 6.21
CA GLY A 18 36.76 -13.64 6.45
C GLY A 18 37.71 -13.37 5.28
N ALA A 19 37.31 -13.71 4.06
CA ALA A 19 38.17 -13.52 2.87
C ALA A 19 38.08 -12.07 2.35
N GLU A 20 39.16 -11.59 1.75
CA GLU A 20 39.25 -10.31 1.06
C GLU A 20 39.22 -10.56 -0.46
N CYS A 21 38.10 -10.14 -1.11
CA CYS A 21 37.82 -10.38 -2.51
C CYS A 21 37.41 -9.09 -3.24
N ARG A 22 37.91 -7.94 -2.78
CA ARG A 22 37.54 -6.62 -3.30
C ARG A 22 37.86 -6.47 -4.78
N GLY A 23 36.91 -5.97 -5.56
CA GLY A 23 37.08 -5.69 -6.99
C GLY A 23 37.30 -6.93 -7.83
N TRP A 24 37.05 -8.13 -7.34
CA TRP A 24 37.24 -9.36 -8.12
C TRP A 24 36.30 -9.43 -9.32
N ASP A 25 36.81 -9.96 -10.42
CA ASP A 25 36.01 -10.30 -11.60
C ASP A 25 35.48 -11.73 -11.46
N LEU A 26 34.16 -11.82 -11.16
CA LEU A 26 33.41 -13.06 -10.95
C LEU A 26 32.29 -13.22 -11.98
N ARG A 27 32.40 -12.48 -13.10
CA ARG A 27 31.38 -12.47 -14.17
C ARG A 27 31.10 -13.84 -14.73
N GLY A 28 29.81 -14.14 -14.94
CA GLY A 28 29.33 -15.35 -15.58
C GLY A 28 29.67 -16.65 -14.86
N LEU A 29 30.20 -16.60 -13.64
CA LEU A 29 30.54 -17.81 -12.89
C LEU A 29 29.31 -18.49 -12.32
N ASP A 30 29.35 -19.81 -12.21
CA ASP A 30 28.41 -20.56 -11.41
C ASP A 30 28.92 -20.61 -9.97
N LEU A 31 28.25 -19.81 -9.12
CA LEU A 31 28.48 -19.66 -7.68
C LEU A 31 27.23 -20.07 -6.91
N SER A 32 26.36 -20.88 -7.52
CA SER A 32 25.12 -21.33 -6.89
C SER A 32 25.38 -22.13 -5.62
N GLY A 33 24.54 -21.90 -4.61
CA GLY A 33 24.67 -22.54 -3.30
C GLY A 33 25.88 -22.07 -2.47
N ALA A 34 26.52 -20.96 -2.85
CA ALA A 34 27.64 -20.40 -2.09
C ALA A 34 27.26 -20.10 -0.64
N LEU A 35 28.18 -20.40 0.28
CA LEU A 35 28.04 -20.14 1.71
C LEU A 35 29.13 -19.16 2.16
N TRP A 36 28.79 -17.87 2.25
CA TRP A 36 29.75 -16.82 2.59
C TRP A 36 29.42 -16.14 3.90
N ASP A 37 30.44 -15.98 4.75
CA ASP A 37 30.30 -15.31 6.04
C ASP A 37 31.47 -14.34 6.27
N ASN A 38 31.14 -13.07 6.51
CA ASN A 38 32.13 -12.01 6.77
C ASN A 38 33.19 -11.87 5.65
N VAL A 39 32.79 -11.98 4.38
CA VAL A 39 33.68 -11.79 3.21
C VAL A 39 33.54 -10.36 2.69
N ASP A 40 34.64 -9.77 2.25
CA ASP A 40 34.65 -8.45 1.61
C ASP A 40 34.75 -8.58 0.10
N PHE A 41 33.64 -8.34 -0.59
CA PHE A 41 33.51 -8.27 -2.04
C PHE A 41 33.34 -6.84 -2.56
N THR A 42 33.58 -5.81 -1.74
CA THR A 42 33.31 -4.41 -2.14
C THR A 42 33.84 -4.14 -3.56
N GLY A 43 32.96 -3.64 -4.44
CA GLY A 43 33.27 -3.34 -5.84
C GLY A 43 33.52 -4.56 -6.73
N ALA A 44 33.23 -5.79 -6.28
CA ALA A 44 33.42 -6.98 -7.14
C ALA A 44 32.33 -7.03 -8.24
N ASN A 45 32.68 -7.63 -9.38
CA ASN A 45 31.80 -7.77 -10.52
C ASN A 45 31.25 -9.20 -10.63
N PHE A 46 29.92 -9.35 -10.37
CA PHE A 46 29.16 -10.59 -10.48
C PHE A 46 28.22 -10.60 -11.71
N GLN A 47 28.42 -9.68 -12.67
CA GLN A 47 27.54 -9.57 -13.84
C GLN A 47 27.28 -10.93 -14.50
N GLY A 48 26.03 -11.31 -14.69
CA GLY A 48 25.67 -12.59 -15.31
C GLY A 48 26.02 -13.82 -14.48
N ALA A 49 26.53 -13.70 -13.25
CA ALA A 49 26.84 -14.84 -12.40
C ALA A 49 25.56 -15.54 -11.89
N ASN A 50 25.69 -16.83 -11.61
CA ASN A 50 24.65 -17.62 -10.96
C ASN A 50 24.94 -17.72 -9.45
N LEU A 51 24.12 -17.08 -8.64
CA LEU A 51 24.16 -17.09 -7.18
C LEU A 51 22.91 -17.77 -6.57
N ALA A 52 22.19 -18.55 -7.36
CA ALA A 52 20.92 -19.16 -6.92
C ALA A 52 21.13 -20.03 -5.65
N GLY A 53 20.23 -19.85 -4.66
CA GLY A 53 20.25 -20.59 -3.42
C GLY A 53 21.45 -20.31 -2.50
N SER A 54 22.25 -19.29 -2.77
CA SER A 54 23.37 -18.91 -1.91
C SER A 54 22.89 -18.29 -0.60
N VAL A 55 23.70 -18.49 0.46
CA VAL A 55 23.51 -17.86 1.79
C VAL A 55 24.70 -16.98 2.10
N ILE A 56 24.45 -15.70 2.20
CA ILE A 56 25.47 -14.67 2.34
C ILE A 56 25.20 -13.90 3.64
N SER A 57 26.13 -13.97 4.57
CA SER A 57 25.96 -13.38 5.92
C SER A 57 27.11 -12.41 6.24
N HIS A 58 26.77 -11.26 6.81
CA HIS A 58 27.73 -10.26 7.32
C HIS A 58 28.76 -9.79 6.26
N CYS A 59 28.49 -10.00 4.97
CA CYS A 59 29.43 -9.65 3.90
C CYS A 59 29.35 -8.16 3.54
N ARG A 60 30.49 -7.62 3.08
CA ARG A 60 30.57 -6.30 2.45
C ARG A 60 30.51 -6.47 0.95
N MET A 61 29.47 -5.96 0.34
CA MET A 61 29.18 -6.09 -1.10
C MET A 61 28.69 -4.75 -1.68
N GLY A 62 29.11 -3.65 -1.04
CA GLY A 62 28.83 -2.32 -1.57
C GLY A 62 29.44 -2.11 -2.95
N GLU A 63 28.76 -1.38 -3.84
CA GLU A 63 29.20 -1.11 -5.21
C GLU A 63 29.44 -2.37 -6.08
N CYS A 64 28.92 -3.55 -5.66
CA CYS A 64 29.00 -4.75 -6.49
C CYS A 64 28.03 -4.68 -7.67
N ASP A 65 28.46 -5.20 -8.81
CA ASP A 65 27.64 -5.36 -10.00
C ASP A 65 27.10 -6.81 -10.06
N PHE A 66 25.80 -6.98 -9.79
CA PHE A 66 25.09 -8.26 -9.92
C PHE A 66 24.24 -8.32 -11.20
N SER A 67 24.29 -7.29 -12.04
CA SER A 67 23.38 -7.11 -13.16
C SER A 67 23.31 -8.35 -14.07
N GLU A 68 22.11 -8.59 -14.62
CA GLU A 68 21.83 -9.71 -15.54
C GLU A 68 22.09 -11.11 -14.96
N GLY A 69 22.33 -11.23 -13.65
CA GLY A 69 22.61 -12.47 -12.96
C GLY A 69 21.37 -13.28 -12.59
N SER A 70 21.60 -14.50 -12.11
CA SER A 70 20.57 -15.37 -11.52
C SER A 70 20.85 -15.55 -10.03
N ALA A 71 19.95 -15.06 -9.19
CA ALA A 71 20.08 -15.11 -7.73
C ALA A 71 18.73 -15.52 -7.06
N GLY A 72 17.98 -16.41 -7.72
CA GLY A 72 16.76 -16.96 -7.15
C GLY A 72 17.02 -17.65 -5.82
N LYS A 73 16.17 -17.37 -4.81
CA LYS A 73 16.28 -17.92 -3.44
C LYS A 73 17.57 -17.54 -2.69
N ILE A 74 18.33 -16.58 -3.18
CA ILE A 74 19.49 -16.06 -2.46
C ILE A 74 19.06 -15.46 -1.12
N GLN A 75 19.89 -15.61 -0.09
CA GLN A 75 19.63 -15.02 1.23
C GLN A 75 20.79 -14.10 1.63
N PHE A 76 20.50 -12.81 1.76
CA PHE A 76 21.41 -11.82 2.33
C PHE A 76 21.01 -11.52 3.77
N TYR A 77 21.85 -11.86 4.72
CA TYR A 77 21.63 -11.60 6.13
C TYR A 77 22.70 -10.64 6.68
N ARG A 78 22.28 -9.46 7.15
CA ARG A 78 23.17 -8.40 7.67
C ARG A 78 24.29 -8.01 6.72
N CYS A 79 24.01 -8.01 5.43
CA CYS A 79 24.96 -7.63 4.40
C CYS A 79 24.95 -6.13 4.13
N ARG A 80 26.09 -5.61 3.67
CA ARG A 80 26.24 -4.24 3.18
C ARG A 80 26.22 -4.27 1.67
N LEU A 81 25.17 -3.75 1.05
CA LEU A 81 24.85 -3.78 -0.37
C LEU A 81 24.61 -2.36 -0.91
N GLU A 82 25.17 -1.35 -0.21
CA GLU A 82 25.00 0.05 -0.59
C GLU A 82 25.50 0.27 -2.01
N GLN A 83 24.69 0.94 -2.84
CA GLN A 83 25.00 1.24 -4.25
C GLN A 83 25.24 0.01 -5.13
N ALA A 84 24.81 -1.17 -4.70
CA ALA A 84 24.93 -2.38 -5.52
C ALA A 84 23.95 -2.31 -6.72
N ASP A 85 24.41 -2.80 -7.88
CA ASP A 85 23.61 -2.89 -9.09
C ASP A 85 22.97 -4.28 -9.20
N PHE A 86 21.65 -4.34 -9.02
CA PHE A 86 20.80 -5.52 -9.22
C PHE A 86 19.93 -5.38 -10.48
N THR A 87 20.28 -4.52 -11.41
CA THR A 87 19.46 -4.33 -12.61
C THR A 87 19.29 -5.63 -13.40
N ARG A 88 18.03 -5.94 -13.74
CA ARG A 88 17.64 -7.14 -14.50
C ARG A 88 18.08 -8.48 -13.90
N VAL A 89 18.34 -8.54 -12.58
CA VAL A 89 18.65 -9.79 -11.86
C VAL A 89 17.40 -10.60 -11.62
N PHE A 90 17.50 -11.91 -11.73
CA PHE A 90 16.47 -12.83 -11.30
C PHE A 90 16.59 -13.07 -9.79
N LEU A 91 15.67 -12.45 -9.00
CA LEU A 91 15.65 -12.46 -7.53
C LEU A 91 14.38 -13.10 -6.96
N GLU A 92 13.76 -14.03 -7.69
CA GLU A 92 12.57 -14.73 -7.19
C GLU A 92 12.87 -15.43 -5.86
N GLU A 93 12.00 -15.22 -4.86
CA GLU A 93 12.14 -15.74 -3.50
C GLU A 93 13.44 -15.30 -2.78
N ALA A 94 14.11 -14.25 -3.25
CA ALA A 94 15.29 -13.70 -2.57
C ALA A 94 14.93 -13.08 -1.22
N GLY A 95 15.80 -13.24 -0.23
CA GLY A 95 15.65 -12.66 1.10
C GLY A 95 16.73 -11.61 1.39
N PHE A 96 16.32 -10.42 1.81
CA PHE A 96 17.17 -9.36 2.32
C PHE A 96 16.76 -9.07 3.75
N VAL A 97 17.50 -9.59 4.70
CA VAL A 97 17.18 -9.51 6.12
C VAL A 97 18.23 -8.69 6.86
N GLU A 98 17.80 -7.65 7.56
CA GLU A 98 18.67 -6.73 8.31
C GLU A 98 19.85 -6.21 7.47
N SER A 99 19.65 -6.03 6.16
CA SER A 99 20.69 -5.67 5.20
C SER A 99 20.60 -4.19 4.78
N HIS A 100 21.71 -3.63 4.31
CA HIS A 100 21.84 -2.24 3.91
C HIS A 100 21.90 -2.14 2.38
N LEU A 101 20.83 -1.63 1.75
CA LEU A 101 20.68 -1.48 0.31
C LEU A 101 20.56 -0.01 -0.12
N GLN A 102 21.03 0.92 0.69
CA GLN A 102 20.89 2.35 0.37
C GLN A 102 21.45 2.64 -1.03
N GLN A 103 20.67 3.32 -1.85
CA GLN A 103 21.02 3.68 -3.23
C GLN A 103 21.25 2.49 -4.17
N ALA A 104 20.89 1.27 -3.79
CA ALA A 104 20.96 0.13 -4.70
C ALA A 104 19.94 0.28 -5.85
N ASP A 105 20.25 -0.25 -7.02
CA ASP A 105 19.37 -0.24 -8.19
C ASP A 105 18.80 -1.65 -8.45
N LEU A 106 17.49 -1.82 -8.23
CA LEU A 106 16.74 -3.04 -8.50
C LEU A 106 15.86 -2.91 -9.75
N SER A 107 16.15 -1.91 -10.62
CA SER A 107 15.34 -1.65 -11.81
C SER A 107 15.35 -2.84 -12.76
N GLY A 108 14.15 -3.28 -13.16
CA GLY A 108 13.98 -4.43 -14.05
C GLY A 108 14.26 -5.79 -13.43
N ALA A 109 14.60 -5.86 -12.13
CA ALA A 109 14.79 -7.14 -11.44
C ALA A 109 13.45 -7.89 -11.28
N ASN A 110 13.50 -9.22 -11.35
CA ASN A 110 12.36 -10.04 -10.95
C ASN A 110 12.37 -10.23 -9.43
N LEU A 111 11.43 -9.59 -8.76
CA LEU A 111 11.28 -9.61 -7.30
C LEU A 111 10.08 -10.43 -6.84
N ASP A 112 9.57 -11.35 -7.66
CA ASP A 112 8.45 -12.20 -7.29
C ASP A 112 8.77 -12.95 -5.99
N ARG A 113 7.90 -12.82 -5.00
CA ARG A 113 8.05 -13.41 -3.65
C ARG A 113 9.32 -13.00 -2.89
N ALA A 114 10.04 -11.98 -3.33
CA ALA A 114 11.19 -11.46 -2.60
C ALA A 114 10.76 -10.86 -1.25
N THR A 115 11.63 -10.95 -0.26
CA THR A 115 11.38 -10.44 1.09
C THR A 115 12.46 -9.45 1.49
N PHE A 116 12.03 -8.26 1.91
CA PHE A 116 12.88 -7.23 2.52
C PHE A 116 12.39 -7.03 3.95
N PHE A 117 13.17 -7.47 4.93
CA PHE A 117 12.79 -7.40 6.33
C PHE A 117 13.85 -6.67 7.16
N ARG A 118 13.43 -5.64 7.91
CA ARG A 118 14.30 -4.79 8.74
C ARG A 118 15.52 -4.25 8.00
N SER A 119 15.40 -4.05 6.70
CA SER A 119 16.49 -3.60 5.85
C SER A 119 16.43 -2.09 5.61
N ASP A 120 17.57 -1.49 5.26
CA ASP A 120 17.63 -0.08 4.89
C ASP A 120 17.61 0.05 3.35
N LEU A 121 16.48 0.50 2.82
CA LEU A 121 16.19 0.69 1.40
C LEU A 121 16.16 2.18 1.03
N THR A 122 16.78 3.04 1.84
CA THR A 122 16.79 4.48 1.60
C THR A 122 17.36 4.80 0.22
N GLN A 123 16.61 5.56 -0.60
CA GLN A 123 16.98 5.91 -1.98
C GLN A 123 17.17 4.72 -2.93
N THR A 124 16.71 3.52 -2.57
CA THR A 124 16.73 2.35 -3.47
C THR A 124 15.75 2.57 -4.62
N ARG A 125 16.07 2.07 -5.81
CA ARG A 125 15.22 2.14 -7.00
C ARG A 125 14.55 0.80 -7.25
N PHE A 126 13.20 0.81 -7.22
CA PHE A 126 12.34 -0.33 -7.55
C PHE A 126 11.57 -0.10 -8.86
N ALA A 127 12.10 0.68 -9.78
CA ALA A 127 11.51 0.89 -11.10
C ALA A 127 11.49 -0.43 -11.88
N THR A 128 10.70 -1.37 -11.40
CA THR A 128 10.60 -2.75 -11.90
C THR A 128 9.27 -2.96 -12.59
N GLN A 129 9.27 -3.82 -13.59
CA GLN A 129 8.04 -4.15 -14.29
C GLN A 129 7.08 -4.97 -13.44
N ARG A 130 7.58 -5.71 -12.43
CA ARG A 130 6.74 -6.62 -11.65
C ARG A 130 7.30 -6.95 -10.27
N MET A 131 6.42 -6.82 -9.27
CA MET A 131 6.59 -7.39 -7.93
C MET A 131 5.33 -8.19 -7.62
N ASP A 132 5.37 -9.52 -7.72
CA ASP A 132 4.24 -10.39 -7.35
C ASP A 132 4.52 -11.06 -6.00
N ARG A 133 3.61 -10.87 -5.04
CA ARG A 133 3.70 -11.44 -3.68
C ARG A 133 4.99 -11.12 -2.92
N ALA A 134 5.68 -10.06 -3.28
CA ALA A 134 6.83 -9.61 -2.50
C ALA A 134 6.39 -9.04 -1.15
N THR A 135 7.29 -9.08 -0.18
CA THR A 135 7.04 -8.55 1.17
C THR A 135 8.12 -7.53 1.53
N VAL A 136 7.70 -6.34 1.96
CA VAL A 136 8.57 -5.32 2.54
C VAL A 136 8.03 -5.00 3.93
N ALA A 137 8.81 -5.28 4.97
CA ALA A 137 8.33 -5.11 6.33
C ALA A 137 9.39 -4.53 7.26
N GLU A 138 8.97 -3.65 8.19
CA GLU A 138 9.80 -3.04 9.23
C GLU A 138 11.12 -2.44 8.69
N SER A 139 11.13 -1.99 7.44
CA SER A 139 12.29 -1.50 6.71
C SER A 139 12.26 0.02 6.56
N LYS A 140 13.41 0.65 6.26
CA LYS A 140 13.49 2.08 5.98
C LYS A 140 13.37 2.32 4.48
N LEU A 141 12.47 3.21 4.06
CA LEU A 141 12.17 3.49 2.66
C LEU A 141 12.22 5.00 2.32
N ALA A 142 13.01 5.76 3.04
CA ALA A 142 13.11 7.18 2.76
C ALA A 142 13.59 7.42 1.30
N HIS A 143 12.79 8.18 0.53
CA HIS A 143 13.06 8.49 -0.88
C HIS A 143 13.24 7.27 -1.80
N THR A 144 12.68 6.13 -1.44
CA THR A 144 12.65 4.94 -2.30
C THR A 144 11.79 5.22 -3.53
N ASP A 145 12.25 4.80 -4.71
CA ASP A 145 11.58 5.05 -5.98
C ASP A 145 10.86 3.79 -6.49
N PHE A 146 9.51 3.83 -6.48
CA PHE A 146 8.62 2.81 -7.04
C PHE A 146 7.99 3.27 -8.37
N SER A 147 8.55 4.26 -9.04
CA SER A 147 7.98 4.79 -10.29
C SER A 147 7.82 3.71 -11.35
N GLY A 148 6.63 3.61 -11.93
CA GLY A 148 6.29 2.61 -12.94
C GLY A 148 6.22 1.17 -12.43
N ALA A 149 6.38 0.92 -11.12
CA ALA A 149 6.28 -0.43 -10.56
C ALA A 149 4.85 -0.99 -10.68
N VAL A 150 4.76 -2.31 -10.89
CA VAL A 150 3.50 -3.06 -10.86
C VAL A 150 3.51 -3.95 -9.62
N LEU A 151 2.68 -3.58 -8.64
CA LEU A 151 2.59 -4.24 -7.34
C LEU A 151 1.36 -5.18 -7.32
N SER A 152 1.57 -6.48 -7.48
CA SER A 152 0.50 -7.48 -7.41
C SER A 152 0.64 -8.29 -6.13
N PHE A 153 -0.39 -8.26 -5.26
CA PHE A 153 -0.39 -8.98 -3.97
C PHE A 153 0.82 -8.66 -3.07
N VAL A 154 1.48 -7.54 -3.28
CA VAL A 154 2.62 -7.11 -2.44
C VAL A 154 2.14 -6.78 -1.04
N THR A 155 2.93 -7.15 -0.03
CA THR A 155 2.67 -6.77 1.36
C THR A 155 3.71 -5.75 1.82
N MET A 156 3.24 -4.57 2.21
CA MET A 156 4.01 -3.51 2.86
C MET A 156 3.49 -3.36 4.30
N TYR A 157 4.35 -3.59 5.29
CA TYR A 157 3.94 -3.62 6.68
C TYR A 157 4.84 -2.76 7.57
N LYS A 158 4.21 -1.85 8.34
CA LYS A 158 4.89 -0.94 9.28
C LYS A 158 6.03 -0.15 8.63
N LEU A 159 5.72 0.56 7.57
CA LEU A 159 6.69 1.33 6.79
C LEU A 159 6.36 2.82 6.84
N ASP A 160 7.39 3.65 6.91
CA ASP A 160 7.29 5.06 6.56
C ASP A 160 7.53 5.20 5.05
N LEU A 161 6.44 5.48 4.34
CA LEU A 161 6.40 5.67 2.89
C LEU A 161 6.10 7.14 2.53
N SER A 162 6.10 8.06 3.50
CA SER A 162 5.70 9.46 3.30
C SER A 162 6.59 10.21 2.30
N SER A 163 7.83 9.76 2.12
CA SER A 163 8.78 10.32 1.15
C SER A 163 9.09 9.41 -0.04
N ALA A 164 8.44 8.24 -0.13
CA ALA A 164 8.57 7.34 -1.28
C ALA A 164 7.93 7.95 -2.54
N VAL A 165 8.39 7.53 -3.72
CA VAL A 165 7.87 8.01 -5.01
C VAL A 165 7.08 6.89 -5.68
N PHE A 166 5.81 7.17 -6.04
CA PHE A 166 4.89 6.21 -6.67
C PHE A 166 4.40 6.67 -8.06
N ALA A 167 5.17 7.51 -8.76
CA ALA A 167 4.77 8.02 -10.07
C ALA A 167 4.48 6.86 -11.04
N ASP A 168 3.33 6.90 -11.75
CA ASP A 168 2.90 5.90 -12.74
C ASP A 168 2.82 4.44 -12.22
N MET A 169 2.86 4.23 -10.91
CA MET A 169 2.72 2.93 -10.27
C MET A 169 1.31 2.38 -10.45
N GLN A 170 1.21 1.07 -10.55
CA GLN A 170 -0.06 0.35 -10.51
C GLN A 170 -0.03 -0.66 -9.36
N ALA A 171 -1.13 -0.77 -8.63
CA ALA A 171 -1.26 -1.77 -7.58
C ALA A 171 -2.59 -2.53 -7.71
N ASP A 172 -2.50 -3.84 -7.62
CA ASP A 172 -3.66 -4.72 -7.54
C ASP A 172 -3.53 -5.67 -6.37
N SER A 173 -4.52 -5.66 -5.48
CA SER A 173 -4.54 -6.50 -4.28
C SER A 173 -3.31 -6.32 -3.37
N ALA A 174 -2.65 -5.16 -3.45
CA ALA A 174 -1.53 -4.82 -2.58
C ALA A 174 -2.03 -4.46 -1.16
N VAL A 175 -1.24 -4.79 -0.16
CA VAL A 175 -1.53 -4.55 1.26
C VAL A 175 -0.55 -3.53 1.81
N PHE A 176 -1.08 -2.40 2.27
CA PHE A 176 -0.37 -1.36 3.01
C PHE A 176 -0.96 -1.34 4.43
N LEU A 177 -0.35 -2.09 5.33
CA LEU A 177 -0.85 -2.27 6.69
C LEU A 177 0.02 -1.48 7.68
N GLU A 178 -0.62 -0.62 8.49
CA GLU A 178 0.07 0.23 9.48
C GLU A 178 1.20 1.08 8.86
N CYS A 179 1.05 1.49 7.59
CA CYS A 179 2.04 2.32 6.89
C CYS A 179 1.75 3.82 7.08
N ASP A 180 2.80 4.63 7.05
CA ASP A 180 2.69 6.09 6.94
C ASP A 180 2.82 6.48 5.46
N LEU A 181 1.69 6.91 4.87
CA LEU A 181 1.52 7.35 3.49
C LEU A 181 1.04 8.81 3.46
N THR A 182 1.32 9.57 4.51
CA THR A 182 0.93 10.97 4.63
C THR A 182 1.42 11.79 3.44
N ARG A 183 0.53 12.60 2.85
CA ARG A 183 0.79 13.45 1.67
C ARG A 183 1.20 12.72 0.39
N GLN A 184 0.98 11.42 0.31
CA GLN A 184 1.30 10.68 -0.91
C GLN A 184 0.45 11.10 -2.10
N ALA A 185 1.10 11.11 -3.29
CA ALA A 185 0.49 11.48 -4.56
C ALA A 185 0.02 10.22 -5.30
N PHE A 186 -1.26 9.87 -5.15
CA PHE A 186 -1.91 8.76 -5.85
C PHE A 186 -2.87 9.23 -6.95
N ALA A 187 -2.82 10.50 -7.33
CA ALA A 187 -3.73 11.07 -8.32
C ALA A 187 -3.66 10.30 -9.65
N GLY A 188 -4.82 9.84 -10.12
CA GLY A 188 -4.96 9.09 -11.38
C GLY A 188 -4.40 7.66 -11.36
N LEU A 189 -3.80 7.20 -10.27
CA LEU A 189 -3.25 5.85 -10.19
C LEU A 189 -4.35 4.78 -10.08
N THR A 190 -4.00 3.57 -10.50
CA THR A 190 -4.85 2.38 -10.34
C THR A 190 -4.41 1.60 -9.11
N LEU A 191 -5.30 1.56 -8.09
CA LEU A 191 -5.07 0.96 -6.77
C LEU A 191 -6.27 0.08 -6.41
N GLN A 192 -6.55 -0.93 -7.25
CA GLN A 192 -7.74 -1.76 -7.09
C GLN A 192 -7.54 -2.86 -6.05
N ARG A 193 -8.58 -3.15 -5.27
CA ARG A 193 -8.56 -4.22 -4.24
C ARG A 193 -7.44 -4.06 -3.20
N CYS A 194 -6.84 -2.87 -3.12
CA CYS A 194 -5.76 -2.60 -2.17
C CYS A 194 -6.27 -2.45 -0.74
N GLN A 195 -5.45 -2.82 0.23
CA GLN A 195 -5.73 -2.70 1.65
C GLN A 195 -4.86 -1.60 2.27
N PHE A 196 -5.50 -0.59 2.86
CA PHE A 196 -4.83 0.51 3.57
C PHE A 196 -5.24 0.52 5.06
N THR A 197 -5.51 -0.66 5.61
CA THR A 197 -6.02 -0.82 6.96
C THR A 197 -5.04 -0.21 7.98
N ASP A 198 -5.60 0.61 8.90
CA ASP A 198 -4.88 1.27 9.99
C ASP A 198 -3.68 2.12 9.54
N SER A 199 -3.63 2.53 8.28
CA SER A 199 -2.56 3.37 7.72
C SER A 199 -2.87 4.86 7.85
N LYS A 200 -1.81 5.69 7.85
CA LYS A 200 -1.91 7.14 7.84
C LYS A 200 -1.85 7.62 6.40
N LEU A 201 -2.88 8.34 5.98
CA LEU A 201 -3.07 8.86 4.63
C LEU A 201 -3.54 10.33 4.69
N ASP A 202 -3.21 11.02 5.77
CA ASP A 202 -3.58 12.42 5.93
C ASP A 202 -2.98 13.27 4.81
N ASP A 203 -3.78 14.20 4.27
CA ASP A 203 -3.41 15.05 3.14
C ASP A 203 -3.04 14.29 1.84
N ALA A 204 -3.33 12.99 1.72
CA ALA A 204 -3.02 12.22 0.51
C ALA A 204 -3.91 12.64 -0.67
N ASP A 205 -3.34 12.62 -1.86
CA ASP A 205 -4.01 13.00 -3.11
C ASP A 205 -4.46 11.76 -3.89
N PHE A 206 -5.76 11.44 -3.82
CA PHE A 206 -6.41 10.37 -4.57
C PHE A 206 -7.28 10.90 -5.72
N ARG A 207 -7.08 12.14 -6.17
CA ARG A 207 -7.89 12.71 -7.24
C ARG A 207 -7.90 11.82 -8.48
N LYS A 208 -9.11 11.47 -8.95
CA LYS A 208 -9.29 10.61 -10.12
C LYS A 208 -8.62 9.23 -10.03
N ALA A 209 -8.18 8.80 -8.86
CA ALA A 209 -7.63 7.45 -8.67
C ALA A 209 -8.72 6.38 -8.84
N THR A 210 -8.33 5.19 -9.27
CA THR A 210 -9.19 4.01 -9.32
C THR A 210 -8.95 3.14 -8.08
N LEU A 211 -9.95 3.10 -7.19
CA LEU A 211 -9.88 2.49 -5.85
C LEU A 211 -10.93 1.39 -5.66
N THR A 212 -11.52 0.89 -6.76
CA THR A 212 -12.62 -0.09 -6.69
C THR A 212 -12.25 -1.28 -5.81
N GLN A 213 -13.15 -1.61 -4.87
CA GLN A 213 -13.00 -2.71 -3.90
C GLN A 213 -11.82 -2.58 -2.94
N SER A 214 -11.25 -1.39 -2.78
CA SER A 214 -10.17 -1.17 -1.82
C SER A 214 -10.72 -0.96 -0.40
N ASN A 215 -9.86 -1.13 0.59
CA ASN A 215 -10.23 -1.11 1.99
C ASN A 215 -9.36 -0.11 2.78
N PHE A 216 -10.01 0.90 3.36
CA PHE A 216 -9.41 1.93 4.22
C PHE A 216 -9.89 1.81 5.68
N LYS A 217 -10.28 0.60 6.11
CA LYS A 217 -10.78 0.43 7.48
C LYS A 217 -9.78 0.97 8.51
N GLY A 218 -10.26 1.84 9.41
CA GLY A 218 -9.44 2.42 10.49
C GLY A 218 -8.38 3.41 10.03
N ALA A 219 -8.26 3.68 8.73
CA ALA A 219 -7.24 4.60 8.20
C ALA A 219 -7.50 6.05 8.62
N SER A 220 -6.42 6.82 8.82
CA SER A 220 -6.48 8.28 8.93
C SER A 220 -6.39 8.89 7.54
N LEU A 221 -7.42 9.62 7.12
CA LEU A 221 -7.61 10.22 5.79
C LEU A 221 -7.98 11.71 5.91
N ARG A 222 -7.51 12.36 6.97
CA ARG A 222 -7.84 13.76 7.24
C ARG A 222 -7.32 14.65 6.13
N ASN A 223 -8.17 15.54 5.63
CA ASN A 223 -7.90 16.42 4.48
C ASN A 223 -7.55 15.70 3.17
N ALA A 224 -7.67 14.38 3.06
CA ALA A 224 -7.36 13.66 1.82
C ALA A 224 -8.30 14.11 0.67
N ASP A 225 -7.79 14.11 -0.56
CA ASP A 225 -8.55 14.50 -1.74
C ASP A 225 -8.91 13.30 -2.62
N PHE A 226 -10.18 12.90 -2.59
CA PHE A 226 -10.78 11.87 -3.43
C PHE A 226 -11.63 12.46 -4.58
N SER A 227 -11.47 13.75 -4.91
CA SER A 227 -12.32 14.35 -5.92
C SER A 227 -12.22 13.64 -7.28
N GLY A 228 -13.38 13.26 -7.80
CA GLY A 228 -13.49 12.49 -9.05
C GLY A 228 -12.91 11.07 -8.99
N ALA A 229 -12.56 10.54 -7.82
CA ALA A 229 -12.09 9.16 -7.66
C ALA A 229 -13.18 8.14 -8.04
N VAL A 230 -12.76 6.97 -8.54
CA VAL A 230 -13.62 5.80 -8.80
C VAL A 230 -13.41 4.79 -7.67
N ALA A 231 -14.31 4.79 -6.70
CA ALA A 231 -14.19 4.06 -5.44
C ALA A 231 -15.44 3.21 -5.14
N ALA A 232 -15.99 2.56 -6.17
CA ALA A 232 -17.14 1.66 -6.00
C ALA A 232 -16.75 0.47 -5.10
N GLN A 233 -17.66 0.06 -4.21
CA GLN A 233 -17.48 -1.05 -3.27
C GLN A 233 -16.28 -0.89 -2.32
N THR A 234 -15.82 0.33 -2.10
CA THR A 234 -14.71 0.64 -1.20
C THR A 234 -15.19 0.67 0.25
N ILE A 235 -14.35 0.19 1.18
CA ILE A 235 -14.64 0.15 2.60
C ILE A 235 -13.89 1.28 3.31
N PHE A 236 -14.63 2.20 3.95
CA PHE A 236 -14.13 3.28 4.80
C PHE A 236 -14.62 3.12 6.27
N ALA A 237 -14.94 1.89 6.67
CA ALA A 237 -15.42 1.65 8.02
C ALA A 237 -14.39 2.11 9.08
N GLU A 238 -14.87 2.83 10.11
CA GLU A 238 -14.04 3.36 11.20
C GLU A 238 -12.95 4.36 10.76
N ALA A 239 -12.88 4.73 9.47
CA ALA A 239 -11.87 5.66 8.96
C ALA A 239 -12.15 7.11 9.40
N ASP A 240 -11.09 7.90 9.54
CA ASP A 240 -11.17 9.34 9.86
C ASP A 240 -10.97 10.17 8.58
N LEU A 241 -12.08 10.65 8.00
CA LEU A 241 -12.10 11.51 6.82
C LEU A 241 -12.45 12.97 7.18
N PHE A 242 -12.09 13.42 8.38
CA PHE A 242 -12.33 14.81 8.76
C PHE A 242 -11.81 15.78 7.69
N ASN A 243 -12.73 16.66 7.18
CA ASN A 243 -12.41 17.65 6.15
C ASN A 243 -11.89 17.07 4.81
N ALA A 244 -12.11 15.79 4.51
CA ALA A 244 -11.73 15.21 3.23
C ALA A 244 -12.61 15.74 2.08
N ASN A 245 -12.05 15.74 0.86
CA ASN A 245 -12.73 16.18 -0.36
C ASN A 245 -13.11 14.97 -1.22
N CYS A 246 -14.40 14.63 -1.27
CA CYS A 246 -14.95 13.53 -2.06
C CYS A 246 -15.83 14.03 -3.23
N ARG A 247 -15.70 15.31 -3.65
CA ARG A 247 -16.55 15.93 -4.67
C ARG A 247 -16.50 15.19 -6.00
N GLY A 248 -17.69 14.94 -6.58
CA GLY A 248 -17.82 14.30 -7.88
C GLY A 248 -17.23 12.89 -7.95
N GLY A 249 -16.86 12.31 -6.81
CA GLY A 249 -16.38 10.93 -6.73
C GLY A 249 -17.48 9.91 -6.93
N ARG A 250 -17.13 8.69 -7.29
CA ARG A 250 -18.03 7.56 -7.52
C ARG A 250 -17.81 6.52 -6.43
N PHE A 251 -18.74 6.44 -5.49
CA PHE A 251 -18.66 5.62 -4.28
C PHE A 251 -19.83 4.64 -4.19
N GLU A 252 -20.32 4.15 -5.32
CA GLU A 252 -21.44 3.21 -5.37
C GLU A 252 -21.17 1.98 -4.47
N GLN A 253 -22.12 1.59 -3.63
CA GLN A 253 -22.02 0.43 -2.72
C GLN A 253 -20.86 0.52 -1.71
N SER A 254 -20.38 1.71 -1.41
CA SER A 254 -19.30 1.91 -0.43
C SER A 254 -19.82 1.82 1.02
N ILE A 255 -18.91 1.49 1.93
CA ILE A 255 -19.22 1.24 3.35
C ILE A 255 -18.51 2.28 4.23
N TRP A 256 -19.29 3.13 4.94
CA TRP A 256 -18.84 4.21 5.80
C TRP A 256 -19.27 3.99 7.27
N VAL A 257 -19.42 2.74 7.67
CA VAL A 257 -19.88 2.37 9.00
C VAL A 257 -18.93 2.91 10.07
N ASP A 258 -19.45 3.64 11.06
CA ASP A 258 -18.68 4.26 12.14
C ASP A 258 -17.59 5.26 11.67
N ALA A 259 -17.60 5.67 10.39
CA ALA A 259 -16.62 6.62 9.86
C ALA A 259 -16.82 8.02 10.44
N LYS A 260 -15.71 8.77 10.57
CA LYS A 260 -15.71 10.18 10.95
C LYS A 260 -15.67 11.03 9.69
N LEU A 261 -16.81 11.65 9.37
CA LEU A 261 -17.06 12.39 8.14
C LEU A 261 -17.36 13.87 8.40
N GLN A 262 -16.96 14.40 9.55
CA GLN A 262 -17.22 15.81 9.87
C GLN A 262 -16.54 16.72 8.84
N HIS A 263 -17.30 17.68 8.31
CA HIS A 263 -16.88 18.62 7.26
C HIS A 263 -16.44 17.97 5.94
N THR A 264 -16.68 16.67 5.76
CA THR A 264 -16.34 15.98 4.49
C THR A 264 -17.23 16.51 3.36
N ALA A 265 -16.65 16.76 2.21
CA ALA A 265 -17.31 17.30 1.05
C ALA A 265 -17.68 16.20 0.05
N PHE A 266 -18.97 15.89 -0.10
CA PHE A 266 -19.54 14.91 -1.04
C PHE A 266 -20.41 15.56 -2.12
N GLU A 267 -20.20 16.85 -2.40
CA GLU A 267 -21.01 17.51 -3.42
C GLU A 267 -20.83 16.83 -4.78
N ASP A 268 -21.95 16.65 -5.48
CA ASP A 268 -22.01 15.99 -6.80
C ASP A 268 -21.49 14.54 -6.82
N ALA A 269 -21.28 13.91 -5.66
CA ALA A 269 -20.81 12.52 -5.58
C ALA A 269 -21.94 11.53 -5.90
N SER A 270 -21.58 10.42 -6.56
CA SER A 270 -22.47 9.27 -6.80
C SER A 270 -22.26 8.23 -5.70
N MET A 271 -23.30 7.99 -4.88
CA MET A 271 -23.21 7.13 -3.69
C MET A 271 -24.43 6.18 -3.54
N PRO A 272 -25.01 5.66 -4.64
CA PRO A 272 -26.16 4.77 -4.50
C PRO A 272 -25.77 3.49 -3.75
N LEU A 273 -26.70 2.97 -2.95
CA LEU A 273 -26.53 1.76 -2.13
C LEU A 273 -25.38 1.86 -1.10
N SER A 274 -24.89 3.06 -0.78
CA SER A 274 -23.83 3.24 0.22
C SER A 274 -24.37 3.14 1.64
N VAL A 275 -23.54 2.65 2.58
CA VAL A 275 -23.91 2.41 3.96
C VAL A 275 -23.17 3.35 4.90
N PHE A 276 -23.91 4.28 5.54
CA PHE A 276 -23.42 5.27 6.51
C PHE A 276 -23.84 4.96 7.95
N HIS A 277 -24.08 3.72 8.27
CA HIS A 277 -24.59 3.30 9.56
C HIS A 277 -23.68 3.78 10.71
N ARG A 278 -24.21 4.55 11.66
CA ARG A 278 -23.51 5.20 12.77
C ARG A 278 -22.37 6.15 12.35
N ALA A 279 -22.29 6.57 11.09
CA ALA A 279 -21.29 7.54 10.66
C ALA A 279 -21.48 8.90 11.38
N ARG A 280 -20.39 9.59 11.69
CA ARG A 280 -20.38 10.94 12.24
C ARG A 280 -20.21 11.94 11.10
N ALA A 281 -21.30 12.38 10.51
CA ALA A 281 -21.32 13.25 9.33
C ALA A 281 -21.83 14.67 9.66
N ASN A 282 -21.50 15.16 10.87
CA ASN A 282 -21.83 16.52 11.29
C ASN A 282 -21.23 17.53 10.32
N GLU A 283 -22.04 18.47 9.84
CA GLU A 283 -21.65 19.53 8.91
C GLU A 283 -21.07 19.01 7.58
N ALA A 284 -21.26 17.72 7.24
CA ALA A 284 -20.86 17.17 5.95
C ALA A 284 -21.72 17.76 4.81
N LEU A 285 -21.12 17.86 3.63
CA LEU A 285 -21.73 18.51 2.47
C LEU A 285 -22.14 17.46 1.42
N PHE A 286 -23.43 17.14 1.33
CA PHE A 286 -24.00 16.20 0.35
C PHE A 286 -24.80 16.92 -0.74
N ARG A 287 -24.49 18.19 -1.03
CA ARG A 287 -25.25 18.95 -2.04
C ARG A 287 -25.20 18.26 -3.39
N ARG A 288 -26.38 18.03 -4.00
CA ARG A 288 -26.55 17.38 -5.29
C ARG A 288 -25.96 15.97 -5.38
N ALA A 289 -25.64 15.34 -4.27
CA ALA A 289 -25.19 13.95 -4.25
C ALA A 289 -26.32 13.00 -4.63
N ASP A 290 -26.00 11.91 -5.31
CA ASP A 290 -26.92 10.80 -5.55
C ASP A 290 -26.84 9.81 -4.38
N LEU A 291 -27.92 9.74 -3.61
CA LEU A 291 -28.04 8.94 -2.37
C LEU A 291 -29.15 7.88 -2.48
N GLN A 292 -29.49 7.43 -3.70
CA GLN A 292 -30.50 6.40 -3.89
C GLN A 292 -30.13 5.13 -3.14
N ASP A 293 -31.12 4.58 -2.42
CA ASP A 293 -30.95 3.37 -1.60
C ASP A 293 -29.83 3.44 -0.55
N ALA A 294 -29.26 4.62 -0.27
CA ALA A 294 -28.27 4.78 0.79
C ALA A 294 -28.88 4.62 2.18
N ASP A 295 -28.09 4.14 3.14
CA ASP A 295 -28.52 3.89 4.51
C ASP A 295 -27.75 4.74 5.52
N PHE A 296 -28.41 5.77 6.07
CA PHE A 296 -27.92 6.65 7.13
C PHE A 296 -28.45 6.27 8.52
N SER A 297 -28.90 5.03 8.71
CA SER A 297 -29.43 4.62 10.01
C SER A 297 -28.43 4.86 11.14
N TYR A 298 -28.92 5.52 12.20
CA TYR A 298 -28.12 5.91 13.37
C TYR A 298 -26.98 6.90 13.10
N ALA A 299 -26.84 7.44 11.90
CA ALA A 299 -25.81 8.44 11.60
C ALA A 299 -26.11 9.78 12.29
N ASP A 300 -25.05 10.50 12.67
CA ASP A 300 -25.17 11.88 13.11
C ASP A 300 -24.95 12.82 11.91
N LEU A 301 -26.05 13.43 11.45
CA LEU A 301 -26.10 14.34 10.32
C LEU A 301 -26.33 15.80 10.78
N SER A 302 -26.06 16.12 12.07
CA SER A 302 -26.29 17.46 12.60
C SER A 302 -25.58 18.52 11.77
N GLY A 303 -26.34 19.52 11.32
CA GLY A 303 -25.80 20.61 10.48
C GLY A 303 -25.41 20.25 9.05
N ALA A 304 -25.58 18.99 8.62
CA ALA A 304 -25.24 18.58 7.26
C ALA A 304 -26.07 19.34 6.20
N ASP A 305 -25.48 19.52 5.01
CA ASP A 305 -26.15 20.16 3.86
C ASP A 305 -26.43 19.13 2.77
N MET A 306 -27.70 18.74 2.64
CA MET A 306 -28.21 17.83 1.63
C MET A 306 -29.05 18.54 0.56
N SER A 307 -28.85 19.86 0.39
CA SER A 307 -29.59 20.65 -0.58
C SER A 307 -29.39 20.12 -2.01
N GLY A 308 -30.48 19.82 -2.71
CA GLY A 308 -30.46 19.28 -4.06
C GLY A 308 -30.01 17.82 -4.17
N ALA A 309 -29.76 17.13 -3.05
CA ALA A 309 -29.44 15.70 -3.09
C ALA A 309 -30.65 14.89 -3.62
N HIS A 310 -30.33 13.79 -4.32
CA HIS A 310 -31.29 12.88 -4.89
C HIS A 310 -31.53 11.68 -3.98
N PHE A 311 -32.76 11.56 -3.48
CA PHE A 311 -33.19 10.50 -2.59
C PHE A 311 -34.20 9.58 -3.30
N PHE A 312 -34.01 8.28 -3.14
CA PHE A 312 -34.98 7.25 -3.48
C PHE A 312 -34.76 6.07 -2.56
N ARG A 313 -35.76 5.73 -1.74
CA ARG A 313 -35.68 4.72 -0.68
C ARG A 313 -34.49 4.90 0.28
N THR A 314 -34.01 6.14 0.46
CA THR A 314 -32.87 6.46 1.33
C THR A 314 -33.30 6.39 2.79
N ARG A 315 -32.62 5.60 3.58
CA ARG A 315 -32.98 5.34 4.99
C ARG A 315 -32.32 6.33 5.94
N PHE A 316 -33.14 6.92 6.83
CA PHE A 316 -32.70 7.80 7.92
C PHE A 316 -33.16 7.27 9.28
N HIS A 317 -33.32 5.97 9.43
CA HIS A 317 -33.83 5.35 10.65
C HIS A 317 -32.96 5.74 11.86
N ARG A 318 -33.56 6.41 12.84
CA ARG A 318 -32.89 6.94 14.05
C ARG A 318 -31.65 7.84 13.76
N ALA A 319 -31.54 8.44 12.59
CA ALA A 319 -30.50 9.42 12.32
C ALA A 319 -30.74 10.72 13.11
N ILE A 320 -29.65 11.33 13.60
CA ILE A 320 -29.72 12.65 14.25
C ILE A 320 -29.69 13.69 13.13
N GLN A 321 -30.76 14.54 13.09
CA GLN A 321 -31.03 15.45 11.97
C GLN A 321 -31.09 16.92 12.40
N GLN A 322 -30.52 17.29 13.53
CA GLN A 322 -30.58 18.66 14.04
C GLN A 322 -29.88 19.64 13.10
N GLY A 323 -30.60 20.64 12.60
CA GLY A 323 -30.02 21.68 11.75
C GLY A 323 -29.64 21.25 10.34
N ILE A 324 -30.03 20.03 9.90
CA ILE A 324 -29.79 19.56 8.53
C ILE A 324 -30.59 20.42 7.52
N ARG A 325 -29.99 20.63 6.34
CA ARG A 325 -30.61 21.40 5.25
C ARG A 325 -30.99 20.48 4.10
N PHE A 326 -32.26 20.59 3.63
CA PHE A 326 -32.82 19.89 2.49
C PHE A 326 -33.45 20.87 1.50
N SER A 327 -33.44 20.60 0.21
CA SER A 327 -34.32 21.24 -0.76
C SER A 327 -35.70 20.53 -0.83
N ALA A 328 -35.69 19.21 -0.72
CA ALA A 328 -36.87 18.36 -0.65
C ALA A 328 -36.56 17.09 0.14
N ARG A 329 -37.57 16.43 0.69
CA ARG A 329 -37.44 15.19 1.48
C ARG A 329 -38.13 13.97 0.81
N GLY A 330 -38.56 14.12 -0.45
CA GLY A 330 -39.17 13.02 -1.20
C GLY A 330 -38.18 11.88 -1.39
N GLY A 331 -38.60 10.63 -1.14
CA GLY A 331 -37.77 9.45 -1.27
C GLY A 331 -36.99 9.06 0.01
N ILE A 332 -37.08 9.82 1.11
CA ILE A 332 -36.51 9.49 2.41
C ILE A 332 -37.45 8.58 3.21
N ILE A 333 -36.93 7.56 3.86
CA ILE A 333 -37.59 6.67 4.79
C ILE A 333 -37.09 7.01 6.21
N GLU A 334 -37.90 7.74 6.98
CA GLU A 334 -37.53 8.24 8.33
C GLU A 334 -37.43 7.12 9.36
N ASN A 335 -38.40 6.18 9.33
CA ASN A 335 -38.46 5.05 10.25
C ASN A 335 -38.76 3.79 9.45
N ASP A 336 -37.82 2.86 9.44
CA ASP A 336 -38.02 1.54 8.84
C ASP A 336 -38.99 0.73 9.74
N PRO A 337 -40.23 0.41 9.27
CA PRO A 337 -41.23 -0.25 10.11
C PRO A 337 -40.84 -1.69 10.50
N GLU A 338 -40.06 -2.38 9.67
CA GLU A 338 -39.65 -3.75 9.95
C GLU A 338 -38.51 -3.77 10.96
N LEU A 339 -37.55 -2.87 10.83
CA LEU A 339 -36.48 -2.69 11.79
C LEU A 339 -37.02 -2.24 13.16
N HIS A 340 -38.05 -1.37 13.17
CA HIS A 340 -38.73 -0.95 14.40
C HIS A 340 -39.43 -2.11 15.12
N LYS A 341 -40.07 -3.01 14.38
CA LYS A 341 -40.70 -4.22 14.93
C LYS A 341 -39.66 -5.18 15.48
N ALA A 342 -38.55 -5.40 14.77
CA ALA A 342 -37.48 -6.28 15.22
C ALA A 342 -36.83 -5.77 16.53
N GLN A 343 -36.60 -4.47 16.65
CA GLN A 343 -36.04 -3.84 17.85
C GLN A 343 -37.00 -3.90 19.06
N ALA A 344 -38.29 -3.68 18.82
CA ALA A 344 -39.30 -3.84 19.89
C ALA A 344 -39.36 -5.28 20.41
N TRP A 345 -39.05 -6.25 19.56
CA TRP A 345 -39.03 -7.68 19.94
C TRP A 345 -37.74 -8.08 20.69
N SER A 346 -36.61 -7.45 20.38
CA SER A 346 -35.32 -7.71 21.04
C SER A 346 -35.15 -7.04 22.41
N GLY A 347 -36.07 -6.20 22.81
CA GLY A 347 -36.00 -5.46 24.08
C GLY A 347 -35.07 -4.26 24.09
N ASP A 348 -34.45 -3.91 22.96
CA ASP A 348 -33.65 -2.71 22.76
C ASP A 348 -34.54 -1.49 22.50
N SER A 349 -35.41 -1.19 23.45
CA SER A 349 -36.21 0.05 23.49
C SER A 349 -35.54 1.05 24.42
N ALA A 350 -34.58 1.81 23.95
CA ALA A 350 -34.14 3.05 24.58
C ALA A 350 -33.54 4.01 23.54
#